data_d8d1bb4093c6d1fd1b38243c5e04ed8b
#
_entry.id   d8d1bb4093c6d1fd1b38243c5e04ed8b
#
_cell.length_a   1.000
_cell.length_b   1.000
_cell.length_c   1.000
_cell.angle_alpha   90.00
_cell.angle_beta   90.00
_cell.angle_gamma   90.00
#
_symmetry.space_group_name_H-M   'P 1'
#
loop_
_entity.id
_entity.type
_entity.pdbx_description
1 polymer ?
#
loop_
_entity_poly.entity_id
_entity_poly.type
_entity_poly.pdbx_seq_one_letter_code
_entity_poly.pdbx_strand_id
1 'polypeptide(L)'
;MDNLNGYKAFEPGMICKGKQYQENTDYEEEGGKICEKGMMHYCVNPFDVLNFYPLVNDSGKVSDFASVKALEKPVEGNSGKFATRKLHIGVKIGLPGFVKACIDYLKEETIGKALNSTVSSGDSAQIGSSGDYARIGSSGDSAQIGSSGNSAQIGSSGNYA
;
A
#
# COMPACT_ATOMS: atom_id res chain seq x y z
N MET A 1 -5.92 -9.68 -3.62
CA MET A 1 -6.47 -8.57 -2.79
C MET A 1 -7.38 -7.76 -3.68
N ASP A 2 -8.54 -7.36 -3.21
CA ASP A 2 -9.56 -6.73 -4.09
C ASP A 2 -9.32 -5.25 -4.38
N ASN A 3 -8.16 -4.70 -4.19
CA ASN A 3 -7.73 -3.32 -4.49
C ASN A 3 -8.86 -2.25 -4.46
N LEU A 4 -9.86 -2.47 -3.59
CA LEU A 4 -11.06 -1.63 -3.51
C LEU A 4 -10.81 -0.33 -2.73
N ASN A 5 -9.94 -0.38 -1.74
CA ASN A 5 -9.61 0.78 -0.92
C ASN A 5 -8.35 1.46 -1.45
N GLY A 6 -8.28 2.78 -1.29
CA GLY A 6 -7.12 3.54 -1.71
C GLY A 6 -7.21 5.01 -1.35
N TYR A 7 -6.43 5.79 -2.06
CA TYR A 7 -6.27 7.21 -1.83
C TYR A 7 -6.42 7.99 -3.15
N LYS A 8 -6.94 9.18 -3.04
CA LYS A 8 -7.08 10.11 -4.15
C LYS A 8 -6.63 11.49 -3.73
N ALA A 9 -5.85 12.14 -4.59
CA ALA A 9 -5.50 13.54 -4.43
C ALA A 9 -6.39 14.43 -5.32
N PHE A 10 -6.51 15.67 -4.91
CA PHE A 10 -7.31 16.70 -5.55
C PHE A 10 -6.57 18.03 -5.50
N GLU A 11 -6.92 18.92 -6.38
CA GLU A 11 -6.61 20.34 -6.20
C GLU A 11 -7.25 20.86 -4.90
N PRO A 12 -6.71 21.96 -4.32
CA PRO A 12 -7.31 22.55 -3.11
C PRO A 12 -8.80 22.82 -3.28
N GLY A 13 -9.59 22.41 -2.28
CA GLY A 13 -11.04 22.45 -2.32
C GLY A 13 -11.69 21.17 -2.84
N MET A 14 -10.99 20.03 -2.87
CA MET A 14 -11.50 18.75 -3.34
C MET A 14 -11.92 18.78 -4.82
N ILE A 15 -11.18 19.48 -5.65
CA ILE A 15 -11.45 19.61 -7.09
C ILE A 15 -10.55 18.63 -7.88
N CYS A 16 -11.11 17.94 -8.84
CA CYS A 16 -10.37 17.09 -9.76
C CYS A 16 -10.88 17.28 -11.18
N LYS A 17 -10.03 17.80 -12.08
CA LYS A 17 -10.39 18.09 -13.48
C LYS A 17 -11.65 18.96 -13.62
N GLY A 18 -11.79 19.97 -12.75
CA GLY A 18 -12.92 20.89 -12.73
C GLY A 18 -14.20 20.34 -12.08
N LYS A 19 -14.21 19.08 -11.63
CA LYS A 19 -15.34 18.51 -10.88
C LYS A 19 -15.09 18.68 -9.38
N GLN A 20 -16.08 19.20 -8.67
CA GLN A 20 -16.11 19.33 -7.22
C GLN A 20 -16.51 18.00 -6.61
N TYR A 21 -15.74 17.52 -5.64
CA TYR A 21 -16.05 16.34 -4.82
C TYR A 21 -16.38 16.74 -3.40
N GLN A 22 -17.16 15.89 -2.71
CA GLN A 22 -17.53 16.07 -1.31
C GLN A 22 -17.15 14.81 -0.51
N GLU A 23 -16.83 15.00 0.75
CA GLU A 23 -16.53 13.91 1.67
C GLU A 23 -17.78 13.03 1.91
N ASN A 24 -17.55 11.76 2.23
CA ASN A 24 -18.58 10.77 2.54
C ASN A 24 -19.69 10.67 1.47
N THR A 25 -19.29 10.77 0.21
CA THR A 25 -20.23 10.82 -0.93
C THR A 25 -19.86 9.78 -1.98
N ASP A 26 -20.88 9.10 -2.50
CA ASP A 26 -20.75 8.17 -3.61
C ASP A 26 -20.90 8.91 -4.93
N TYR A 27 -20.00 8.59 -5.87
CA TYR A 27 -20.03 9.13 -7.21
C TYR A 27 -20.13 8.00 -8.22
N GLU A 28 -20.92 8.21 -9.26
CA GLU A 28 -21.05 7.32 -10.39
C GLU A 28 -20.81 8.10 -11.70
N GLU A 29 -20.08 7.49 -12.62
CA GLU A 29 -19.77 7.99 -13.95
C GLU A 29 -20.29 6.99 -14.99
N GLU A 30 -20.51 7.45 -16.21
CA GLU A 30 -21.09 6.63 -17.28
C GLU A 30 -20.19 5.45 -17.70
N GLY A 31 -18.91 5.53 -17.40
CA GLY A 31 -17.93 4.54 -17.81
C GLY A 31 -17.22 4.90 -19.11
N GLY A 32 -16.11 4.25 -19.34
CA GLY A 32 -15.24 4.48 -20.48
C GLY A 32 -14.01 3.59 -20.40
N LYS A 33 -13.04 3.84 -21.26
CA LYS A 33 -11.72 3.23 -21.13
C LYS A 33 -10.93 3.92 -20.03
N ILE A 34 -9.94 3.21 -19.48
CA ILE A 34 -8.99 3.77 -18.52
C ILE A 34 -8.39 5.06 -19.09
N CYS A 35 -8.39 6.12 -18.28
CA CYS A 35 -7.91 7.47 -18.63
C CYS A 35 -8.82 8.30 -19.55
N GLU A 36 -9.97 7.80 -19.96
CA GLU A 36 -11.00 8.57 -20.67
C GLU A 36 -12.01 9.22 -19.70
N LYS A 37 -12.87 10.09 -20.23
CA LYS A 37 -14.01 10.61 -19.49
C LYS A 37 -14.91 9.46 -19.03
N GLY A 38 -15.51 9.57 -17.85
CA GLY A 38 -16.41 8.56 -17.32
C GLY A 38 -15.77 7.52 -16.43
N MET A 39 -14.49 7.71 -16.06
CA MET A 39 -13.80 6.87 -15.07
C MET A 39 -13.13 7.72 -13.99
N MET A 40 -13.34 7.35 -12.75
CA MET A 40 -12.67 7.96 -11.60
C MET A 40 -11.44 7.16 -11.22
N HIS A 41 -10.34 7.86 -10.92
CA HIS A 41 -9.05 7.23 -10.65
C HIS A 41 -8.65 7.41 -9.19
N TYR A 42 -7.94 6.41 -8.67
CA TYR A 42 -7.33 6.43 -7.34
C TYR A 42 -6.08 5.52 -7.34
N CYS A 43 -5.30 5.53 -6.27
CA CYS A 43 -4.16 4.65 -6.07
C CYS A 43 -4.32 3.88 -4.77
N VAL A 44 -3.93 2.60 -4.78
CA VAL A 44 -3.90 1.77 -3.56
C VAL A 44 -2.71 2.16 -2.70
N ASN A 45 -1.55 2.32 -3.32
CA ASN A 45 -0.36 2.85 -2.68
C ASN A 45 -0.50 4.40 -2.55
N PRO A 46 -0.48 4.96 -1.33
CA PRO A 46 -0.63 6.39 -1.14
C PRO A 46 0.47 7.23 -1.80
N PHE A 47 1.70 6.71 -1.94
CA PHE A 47 2.77 7.43 -2.63
C PHE A 47 2.48 7.66 -4.11
N ASP A 48 1.77 6.73 -4.77
CA ASP A 48 1.49 6.83 -6.20
C ASP A 48 0.57 7.99 -6.56
N VAL A 49 -0.20 8.53 -5.61
CA VAL A 49 -1.04 9.72 -5.87
C VAL A 49 -0.20 10.94 -6.20
N LEU A 50 1.04 11.01 -5.70
CA LEU A 50 1.97 12.10 -5.96
C LEU A 50 2.50 12.12 -7.41
N ASN A 51 2.37 11.01 -8.14
CA ASN A 51 2.67 10.97 -9.56
C ASN A 51 1.66 11.77 -10.41
N PHE A 52 0.49 12.10 -9.85
CA PHE A 52 -0.62 12.75 -10.55
C PHE A 52 -0.95 14.13 -10.00
N TYR A 53 -0.72 14.34 -8.71
CA TYR A 53 -0.93 15.63 -8.04
C TYR A 53 0.28 15.94 -7.16
N PRO A 54 0.94 17.09 -7.34
CA PRO A 54 2.05 17.48 -6.47
C PRO A 54 1.55 17.73 -5.05
N LEU A 55 2.42 17.50 -4.06
CA LEU A 55 2.09 17.77 -2.66
C LEU A 55 1.70 19.25 -2.45
N VAL A 56 2.44 20.13 -3.12
CA VAL A 56 2.19 21.57 -3.14
C VAL A 56 2.12 22.01 -4.60
N ASN A 57 1.06 22.71 -4.97
CA ASN A 57 0.88 23.21 -6.32
C ASN A 57 1.72 24.46 -6.61
N ASP A 58 1.74 24.93 -7.85
CA ASP A 58 2.50 26.10 -8.28
C ASP A 58 2.11 27.40 -7.55
N SER A 59 0.91 27.44 -6.95
CA SER A 59 0.44 28.57 -6.13
C SER A 59 0.83 28.43 -4.65
N GLY A 60 1.66 27.48 -4.27
CA GLY A 60 2.08 27.24 -2.89
C GLY A 60 1.00 26.63 -2.00
N LYS A 61 -0.10 26.10 -2.55
CA LYS A 61 -1.17 25.47 -1.79
C LYS A 61 -0.98 23.94 -1.77
N VAL A 62 -1.22 23.35 -0.61
CA VAL A 62 -1.19 21.89 -0.43
C VAL A 62 -2.39 21.26 -1.12
N SER A 63 -2.18 20.18 -1.86
CA SER A 63 -3.24 19.36 -2.44
C SER A 63 -4.11 18.74 -1.36
N ASP A 64 -5.37 18.48 -1.67
CA ASP A 64 -6.28 17.77 -0.78
C ASP A 64 -6.16 16.25 -1.01
N PHE A 65 -6.23 15.49 0.06
CA PHE A 65 -6.15 14.03 0.03
C PHE A 65 -7.37 13.44 0.73
N ALA A 66 -7.93 12.39 0.15
CA ALA A 66 -9.01 11.63 0.79
C ALA A 66 -8.77 10.12 0.66
N SER A 67 -9.26 9.38 1.66
CA SER A 67 -9.46 7.96 1.52
C SER A 67 -10.61 7.69 0.54
N VAL A 68 -10.51 6.64 -0.25
CA VAL A 68 -11.56 6.29 -1.21
C VAL A 68 -11.80 4.80 -1.24
N LYS A 69 -12.99 4.40 -1.71
CA LYS A 69 -13.34 3.00 -1.90
C LYS A 69 -14.05 2.82 -3.24
N ALA A 70 -13.54 1.93 -4.08
CA ALA A 70 -14.26 1.50 -5.27
C ALA A 70 -15.48 0.67 -4.85
N LEU A 71 -16.64 0.99 -5.42
CA LEU A 71 -17.91 0.31 -5.14
C LEU A 71 -18.21 -0.81 -6.14
N GLU A 72 -17.32 -1.01 -7.10
CA GLU A 72 -17.31 -2.11 -8.05
C GLU A 72 -15.87 -2.57 -8.28
N LYS A 73 -15.68 -3.67 -9.01
CA LYS A 73 -14.35 -4.17 -9.34
C LYS A 73 -13.59 -3.14 -10.18
N PRO A 74 -12.47 -2.61 -9.67
CA PRO A 74 -11.70 -1.61 -10.41
C PRO A 74 -10.90 -2.25 -11.55
N VAL A 75 -10.53 -1.42 -12.50
CA VAL A 75 -9.61 -1.78 -13.58
C VAL A 75 -8.24 -1.19 -13.26
N GLU A 76 -7.21 -2.01 -13.33
CA GLU A 76 -5.84 -1.58 -13.11
C GLU A 76 -5.31 -0.84 -14.35
N GLY A 77 -4.69 0.29 -14.11
CA GLY A 77 -4.01 1.12 -15.10
C GLY A 77 -2.51 1.15 -14.88
N ASN A 78 -1.82 2.02 -15.58
CA ASN A 78 -0.38 2.20 -15.43
C ASN A 78 -0.03 3.00 -14.16
N SER A 79 1.20 2.82 -13.66
CA SER A 79 1.78 3.61 -12.55
C SER A 79 0.99 3.52 -11.24
N GLY A 80 0.50 2.34 -10.86
CA GLY A 80 -0.23 2.12 -9.61
C GLY A 80 -1.63 2.72 -9.54
N LYS A 81 -2.14 3.19 -10.68
CA LYS A 81 -3.46 3.81 -10.79
C LYS A 81 -4.54 2.77 -11.07
N PHE A 82 -5.62 2.87 -10.33
CA PHE A 82 -6.86 2.12 -10.55
C PHE A 82 -7.97 3.03 -11.02
N ALA A 83 -8.89 2.49 -11.79
CA ALA A 83 -10.04 3.20 -12.35
C ALA A 83 -11.34 2.48 -12.07
N THR A 84 -12.39 3.22 -11.74
CA THR A 84 -13.73 2.69 -11.50
C THR A 84 -14.80 3.70 -11.92
N ARG A 85 -15.99 3.22 -12.25
CA ARG A 85 -17.15 4.08 -12.51
C ARG A 85 -17.83 4.50 -11.22
N LYS A 86 -17.71 3.69 -10.16
CA LYS A 86 -18.38 3.91 -8.88
C LYS A 86 -17.34 4.05 -7.78
N LEU A 87 -17.26 5.24 -7.21
CA LEU A 87 -16.25 5.57 -6.20
C LEU A 87 -16.90 6.29 -5.02
N HIS A 88 -16.70 5.73 -3.84
CA HIS A 88 -16.97 6.43 -2.59
C HIS A 88 -15.77 7.32 -2.24
N ILE A 89 -16.02 8.60 -2.05
CA ILE A 89 -15.06 9.53 -1.48
C ILE A 89 -15.27 9.52 0.03
N GLY A 90 -14.30 9.03 0.76
CA GLY A 90 -14.33 9.00 2.22
C GLY A 90 -13.98 10.36 2.83
N VAL A 91 -13.33 10.31 3.99
CA VAL A 91 -12.96 11.52 4.73
C VAL A 91 -11.73 12.18 4.09
N LYS A 92 -11.74 13.50 4.02
CA LYS A 92 -10.55 14.30 3.73
C LYS A 92 -9.55 14.15 4.87
N ILE A 93 -8.38 13.59 4.57
CA ILE A 93 -7.38 13.25 5.59
C ILE A 93 -6.33 14.35 5.81
N GLY A 94 -6.30 15.35 4.94
CA GLY A 94 -5.30 16.42 4.98
C GLY A 94 -3.86 15.90 4.89
N LEU A 95 -2.88 16.81 5.02
CA LEU A 95 -1.47 16.43 4.95
C LEU A 95 -1.03 15.51 6.10
N PRO A 96 -1.38 15.74 7.36
CA PRO A 96 -0.99 14.83 8.45
C PRO A 96 -1.56 13.42 8.27
N GLY A 97 -2.81 13.30 7.86
CA GLY A 97 -3.45 12.01 7.59
C GLY A 97 -2.84 11.31 6.37
N PHE A 98 -2.45 12.05 5.34
CA PHE A 98 -1.75 11.50 4.19
C PHE A 98 -0.37 10.95 4.57
N VAL A 99 0.42 11.70 5.36
CA VAL A 99 1.71 11.22 5.88
C VAL A 99 1.52 9.96 6.72
N LYS A 100 0.50 9.94 7.59
CA LYS A 100 0.18 8.73 8.35
C LYS A 100 -0.16 7.54 7.44
N ALA A 101 -0.95 7.73 6.40
CA ALA A 101 -1.30 6.68 5.44
C ALA A 101 -0.05 6.13 4.74
N CYS A 102 0.89 6.98 4.35
CA CYS A 102 2.17 6.58 3.79
C CYS A 102 3.00 5.72 4.77
N ILE A 103 3.07 6.13 6.03
CA ILE A 103 3.78 5.39 7.07
C ILE A 103 3.12 4.03 7.33
N ASP A 104 1.80 3.99 7.42
CA ASP A 104 1.06 2.75 7.66
C ASP A 104 1.24 1.77 6.47
N TYR A 105 1.17 2.25 5.25
CA TYR A 105 1.47 1.46 4.05
C TYR A 105 2.89 0.87 4.08
N LEU A 106 3.90 1.68 4.42
CA LEU A 106 5.27 1.18 4.56
C LEU A 106 5.41 0.12 5.66
N LYS A 107 4.70 0.29 6.78
CA LYS A 107 4.70 -0.71 7.86
C LYS A 107 4.08 -2.03 7.38
N GLU A 108 2.95 -1.98 6.70
CA GLU A 108 2.27 -3.17 6.17
C GLU A 108 3.17 -3.91 5.16
N GLU A 109 3.79 -3.19 4.23
CA GLU A 109 4.74 -3.74 3.27
C GLU A 109 6.00 -4.32 3.94
N THR A 110 6.47 -3.69 5.01
CA THR A 110 7.66 -4.13 5.75
C THR A 110 7.35 -5.31 6.66
N ILE A 111 6.23 -5.27 7.40
CA ILE A 111 5.78 -6.36 8.25
C ILE A 111 5.46 -7.59 7.42
N GLY A 112 4.80 -7.43 6.28
CA GLY A 112 4.54 -8.52 5.34
C GLY A 112 5.82 -9.22 4.87
N LYS A 113 6.90 -8.46 4.69
CA LYS A 113 8.25 -9.00 4.37
C LYS A 113 8.99 -9.51 5.61
N ALA A 114 8.77 -8.90 6.79
CA ALA A 114 9.39 -9.31 8.05
C ALA A 114 8.76 -10.60 8.62
N LEU A 115 7.53 -10.96 8.24
CA LEU A 115 6.95 -12.26 8.58
C LEU A 115 7.71 -13.44 7.95
N ASN A 116 8.59 -13.18 6.97
CA ASN A 116 9.56 -14.15 6.46
C ASN A 116 10.85 -14.19 7.30
N SER A 117 10.96 -13.44 8.39
CA SER A 117 12.09 -13.51 9.32
C SER A 117 11.69 -14.23 10.59
N THR A 118 12.41 -15.28 10.93
CA THR A 118 12.22 -16.05 12.16
C THR A 118 13.50 -15.97 12.99
N VAL A 119 13.37 -15.55 14.24
CA VAL A 119 14.47 -15.54 15.20
C VAL A 119 14.12 -16.41 16.39
N SER A 120 15.01 -17.33 16.76
CA SER A 120 14.87 -18.16 17.94
C SER A 120 16.13 -18.11 18.80
N SER A 121 15.96 -18.04 20.12
CA SER A 121 17.04 -18.12 21.09
C SER A 121 16.99 -19.40 21.94
N GLY A 122 16.04 -20.30 21.65
CA GLY A 122 15.90 -21.57 22.37
C GLY A 122 16.89 -22.63 21.92
N ASP A 123 17.45 -23.40 22.85
CA ASP A 123 18.28 -24.55 22.54
C ASP A 123 17.43 -25.63 21.82
N SER A 124 18.04 -26.31 20.86
CA SER A 124 17.39 -27.33 20.02
C SER A 124 16.18 -26.79 19.22
N ALA A 125 16.14 -25.49 18.92
CA ALA A 125 15.06 -24.89 18.14
C ALA A 125 14.97 -25.53 16.75
N GLN A 126 13.76 -25.83 16.32
CA GLN A 126 13.47 -26.26 14.94
C GLN A 126 12.79 -25.13 14.19
N ILE A 127 13.44 -24.62 13.16
CA ILE A 127 12.96 -23.46 12.39
C ILE A 127 12.87 -23.85 10.92
N GLY A 128 11.66 -23.74 10.35
CA GLY A 128 11.42 -23.96 8.93
C GLY A 128 10.84 -22.72 8.26
N SER A 129 11.25 -22.43 7.03
CA SER A 129 10.66 -21.39 6.20
C SER A 129 10.54 -21.85 4.75
N SER A 130 9.42 -21.56 4.12
CA SER A 130 9.18 -21.78 2.68
C SER A 130 9.11 -20.47 1.88
N GLY A 131 9.28 -19.33 2.53
CA GLY A 131 9.23 -18.02 1.86
C GLY A 131 10.51 -17.66 1.12
N ASP A 132 10.39 -17.08 -0.06
CA ASP A 132 11.52 -16.47 -0.76
C ASP A 132 12.08 -15.30 0.04
N TYR A 133 13.42 -15.13 0.00
CA TYR A 133 14.16 -14.12 0.76
C TYR A 133 13.96 -14.20 2.28
N ALA A 134 13.63 -15.39 2.81
CA ALA A 134 13.47 -15.59 4.25
C ALA A 134 14.79 -15.25 4.99
N ARG A 135 14.65 -14.57 6.12
CA ARG A 135 15.77 -14.25 7.01
C ARG A 135 15.59 -15.01 8.32
N ILE A 136 16.47 -15.93 8.61
CA ILE A 136 16.38 -16.81 9.76
C ILE A 136 17.61 -16.63 10.62
N GLY A 137 17.39 -16.36 11.91
CA GLY A 137 18.47 -16.28 12.90
C GLY A 137 18.23 -17.22 14.06
N SER A 138 19.27 -17.90 14.55
CA SER A 138 19.24 -18.66 15.79
C SER A 138 20.48 -18.39 16.64
N SER A 139 20.29 -18.23 17.95
CA SER A 139 21.37 -18.15 18.94
C SER A 139 21.39 -19.32 19.92
N GLY A 140 20.46 -20.27 19.79
CA GLY A 140 20.40 -21.46 20.63
C GLY A 140 21.33 -22.58 20.14
N ASP A 141 21.81 -23.41 21.08
CA ASP A 141 22.62 -24.57 20.76
C ASP A 141 21.79 -25.67 20.10
N SER A 142 22.39 -26.42 19.19
CA SER A 142 21.76 -27.55 18.46
C SER A 142 20.51 -27.18 17.67
N ALA A 143 20.41 -25.95 17.19
CA ALA A 143 19.28 -25.51 16.38
C ALA A 143 19.29 -26.19 14.99
N GLN A 144 18.11 -26.64 14.55
CA GLN A 144 17.90 -27.18 13.20
C GLN A 144 17.15 -26.17 12.35
N ILE A 145 17.76 -25.73 11.26
CA ILE A 145 17.21 -24.70 10.41
C ILE A 145 17.06 -25.21 8.98
N GLY A 146 15.85 -25.14 8.44
CA GLY A 146 15.56 -25.48 7.05
C GLY A 146 14.87 -24.34 6.31
N SER A 147 15.27 -24.08 5.04
CA SER A 147 14.56 -23.19 4.16
C SER A 147 14.42 -23.80 2.77
N SER A 148 13.21 -23.72 2.19
CA SER A 148 12.94 -24.15 0.81
C SER A 148 12.67 -22.98 -0.14
N GLY A 149 12.69 -21.72 0.34
CA GLY A 149 12.54 -20.54 -0.46
C GLY A 149 13.83 -20.12 -1.18
N ASN A 150 13.68 -19.38 -2.28
CA ASN A 150 14.81 -18.80 -3.01
C ASN A 150 15.45 -17.66 -2.19
N SER A 151 16.80 -17.55 -2.27
CA SER A 151 17.56 -16.45 -1.66
C SER A 151 17.35 -16.28 -0.15
N ALA A 152 17.11 -17.36 0.59
CA ALA A 152 17.05 -17.33 2.03
C ALA A 152 18.40 -16.98 2.66
N GLN A 153 18.40 -16.17 3.72
CA GLN A 153 19.56 -15.83 4.53
C GLN A 153 19.43 -16.48 5.90
N ILE A 154 20.37 -17.34 6.24
CA ILE A 154 20.38 -18.09 7.49
C ILE A 154 21.62 -17.73 8.28
N GLY A 155 21.45 -17.33 9.55
CA GLY A 155 22.54 -17.10 10.49
C GLY A 155 22.33 -17.90 11.77
N SER A 156 23.35 -18.58 12.23
CA SER A 156 23.35 -19.24 13.54
C SER A 156 24.60 -18.87 14.32
N SER A 157 24.45 -18.60 15.63
CA SER A 157 25.57 -18.32 16.55
C SER A 157 25.65 -19.33 17.70
N GLY A 158 24.80 -20.36 17.72
CA GLY A 158 24.85 -21.45 18.68
C GLY A 158 25.88 -22.53 18.30
N ASN A 159 26.25 -23.33 19.29
CA ASN A 159 27.09 -24.52 19.06
C ASN A 159 26.27 -25.64 18.41
N TYR A 160 26.86 -26.38 17.50
CA TYR A 160 26.22 -27.53 16.79
C TYR A 160 24.94 -27.18 16.03
N ALA A 161 24.80 -25.94 15.54
CA ALA A 161 23.62 -25.50 14.76
C ALA A 161 23.90 -25.54 13.25
#